data_7a94d575694fa0cfd87c23bf893a885a
#
_entry.id   7a94d575694fa0cfd87c23bf893a885a
#
_cell.length_a   1.000
_cell.length_b   1.000
_cell.length_c   1.000
_cell.angle_alpha   90.00
_cell.angle_beta   90.00
_cell.angle_gamma   90.00
#
_symmetry.space_group_name_H-M   'P 1'
#
loop_
_entity.id
_entity.type
_entity.pdbx_description
1 polymer ?
#
loop_
_entity_poly.entity_id
_entity_poly.type
_entity_poly.pdbx_seq_one_letter_code
_entity_poly.pdbx_strand_id
1 'polypeptide(L)'
;MFRGDLDKIRASLLTPGGAQRLEKTPEASFEAAWVLFERENNAAACGFLSRLAKKKKYKDELNARLYDRRLLYQGIKSDDPKMRKNAARLMGALQQERDASVLIEALKAETQRYARASMILSIGAVGGDEAISFLEGYEVAPAADETENKHVSEEREALRVALRHVRPVEQHKFAGFKRDIDVELRSPKMLGAQLAAELEELGITVKRRWGDGALVSTCDPTQLFDARCFHEMLIPLVRGIRADANVIAAHAKHTFEPLICETCEGEKPYRFRVELRGSFTDREKLVRDIVDKLESETLENSPSFYDAELRIEQQKDDRCDLYAKLYMIRDSRFDYRVRSLPASIHPATAAAVLRLAYDELKVGARVLDPFCGSGTMLIERSKLSPCSKLTGVDITPKALEAAKANIIAADADIELVCKDCIKFRAEAPYDEVITNMPFGNRVGSHINNTRLYSDFVDMLPKWLKDGGIAILYTMEYTLLKRTIAMHEELELVARAKTEAGGLIPGIFILRYNALPEQTEDEAPEDAE
;
A
#
# COMPACT_ATOMS: atom_id res chain seq x y z
N MET A 1 -6.23 36.75 -15.52
CA MET A 1 -6.80 35.65 -16.33
C MET A 1 -7.51 36.26 -17.53
N PHE A 2 -7.12 35.95 -18.77
CA PHE A 2 -7.71 36.52 -19.97
C PHE A 2 -9.12 35.94 -20.20
N ARG A 3 -10.04 36.79 -20.71
CA ARG A 3 -11.44 36.40 -21.02
C ARG A 3 -11.53 35.16 -21.91
N GLY A 4 -10.58 34.98 -22.84
CA GLY A 4 -10.50 33.81 -23.72
C GLY A 4 -10.19 32.49 -23.04
N ASP A 5 -9.58 32.48 -21.87
CA ASP A 5 -9.30 31.24 -21.11
C ASP A 5 -10.55 30.74 -20.34
N LEU A 6 -11.37 31.69 -19.84
CA LEU A 6 -12.65 31.37 -19.21
C LEU A 6 -13.62 30.72 -20.19
N ASP A 7 -13.69 31.26 -21.43
CA ASP A 7 -14.59 30.72 -22.46
C ASP A 7 -14.16 29.33 -22.93
N LYS A 8 -12.86 29.06 -23.02
CA LYS A 8 -12.34 27.73 -23.33
C LYS A 8 -12.68 26.71 -22.23
N ILE A 9 -12.50 27.08 -20.96
CA ILE A 9 -12.82 26.20 -19.82
C ILE A 9 -14.34 25.97 -19.76
N ARG A 10 -15.16 27.02 -19.93
CA ARG A 10 -16.62 26.91 -19.99
C ARG A 10 -17.06 25.95 -21.10
N ALA A 11 -16.57 26.11 -22.31
CA ALA A 11 -16.86 25.22 -23.44
C ALA A 11 -16.42 23.77 -23.14
N SER A 12 -15.25 23.58 -22.53
CA SER A 12 -14.73 22.28 -22.17
C SER A 12 -15.60 21.58 -21.12
N LEU A 13 -16.08 22.30 -20.10
CA LEU A 13 -16.96 21.74 -19.04
C LEU A 13 -18.32 21.25 -19.59
N LEU A 14 -18.80 21.82 -20.69
CA LEU A 14 -20.06 21.43 -21.34
C LEU A 14 -19.92 20.24 -22.28
N THR A 15 -18.69 19.83 -22.64
CA THR A 15 -18.46 18.71 -23.56
C THR A 15 -18.36 17.37 -22.81
N PRO A 16 -18.84 16.24 -23.40
CA PRO A 16 -18.64 14.92 -22.84
C PRO A 16 -17.15 14.63 -22.54
N GLY A 17 -16.84 14.21 -21.32
CA GLY A 17 -15.46 13.96 -20.88
C GLY A 17 -14.60 15.21 -20.67
N GLY A 18 -15.12 16.42 -20.84
CA GLY A 18 -14.38 17.67 -20.69
C GLY A 18 -13.84 17.89 -19.28
N ALA A 19 -14.64 17.62 -18.25
CA ALA A 19 -14.17 17.68 -16.87
C ALA A 19 -12.98 16.76 -16.60
N GLN A 20 -12.98 15.52 -17.13
CA GLN A 20 -11.87 14.58 -17.00
C GLN A 20 -10.60 15.06 -17.72
N ARG A 21 -10.74 15.73 -18.86
CA ARG A 21 -9.59 16.35 -19.56
C ARG A 21 -8.99 17.48 -18.73
N LEU A 22 -9.84 18.33 -18.11
CA LEU A 22 -9.39 19.43 -17.26
C LEU A 22 -8.73 18.96 -15.96
N GLU A 23 -9.09 17.78 -15.44
CA GLU A 23 -8.43 17.15 -14.29
C GLU A 23 -6.95 16.78 -14.55
N LYS A 24 -6.52 16.70 -15.82
CA LYS A 24 -5.12 16.46 -16.19
C LYS A 24 -4.24 17.71 -16.02
N THR A 25 -4.84 18.90 -16.07
CA THR A 25 -4.18 20.20 -15.86
C THR A 25 -4.93 21.00 -14.78
N PRO A 26 -5.02 20.50 -13.55
CA PRO A 26 -5.91 21.03 -12.53
C PRO A 26 -5.54 22.45 -12.09
N GLU A 27 -4.25 22.81 -12.10
CA GLU A 27 -3.79 24.13 -11.64
C GLU A 27 -4.27 25.26 -12.55
N ALA A 28 -4.20 25.07 -13.86
CA ALA A 28 -4.70 26.05 -14.84
C ALA A 28 -6.24 26.13 -14.88
N SER A 29 -6.92 25.02 -14.55
CA SER A 29 -8.38 24.92 -14.66
C SER A 29 -9.12 25.32 -13.38
N PHE A 30 -8.47 25.23 -12.21
CA PHE A 30 -9.08 25.50 -10.90
C PHE A 30 -9.57 26.95 -10.79
N GLU A 31 -8.70 27.93 -11.04
CA GLU A 31 -9.05 29.36 -10.93
C GLU A 31 -10.16 29.77 -11.90
N ALA A 32 -10.15 29.23 -13.11
CA ALA A 32 -11.21 29.50 -14.07
C ALA A 32 -12.55 28.88 -13.63
N ALA A 33 -12.54 27.66 -13.15
CA ALA A 33 -13.74 27.00 -12.61
C ALA A 33 -14.27 27.72 -11.36
N TRP A 34 -13.37 28.21 -10.49
CA TRP A 34 -13.74 29.04 -9.34
C TRP A 34 -14.48 30.30 -9.78
N VAL A 35 -13.92 31.09 -10.72
CA VAL A 35 -14.55 32.31 -11.22
C VAL A 35 -15.92 32.03 -11.86
N LEU A 36 -16.06 30.95 -12.64
CA LEU A 36 -17.34 30.55 -13.21
C LEU A 36 -18.38 30.14 -12.15
N PHE A 37 -17.95 29.47 -11.09
CA PHE A 37 -18.83 29.13 -9.99
C PHE A 37 -19.22 30.35 -9.17
N GLU A 38 -18.24 31.17 -8.76
CA GLU A 38 -18.46 32.33 -7.87
C GLU A 38 -19.31 33.43 -8.53
N ARG A 39 -19.03 33.77 -9.81
CA ARG A 39 -19.68 34.89 -10.48
C ARG A 39 -20.91 34.55 -11.30
N GLU A 40 -20.95 33.34 -11.84
CA GLU A 40 -21.98 32.91 -12.77
C GLU A 40 -22.87 31.81 -12.22
N ASN A 41 -22.61 31.34 -10.99
CA ASN A 41 -23.31 30.20 -10.39
C ASN A 41 -23.38 28.98 -11.34
N ASN A 42 -22.23 28.70 -12.02
CA ASN A 42 -22.18 27.70 -13.07
C ASN A 42 -22.17 26.27 -12.49
N ALA A 43 -23.23 25.50 -12.78
CA ALA A 43 -23.39 24.14 -12.26
C ALA A 43 -22.28 23.16 -12.69
N ALA A 44 -21.77 23.28 -13.93
CA ALA A 44 -20.70 22.41 -14.42
C ALA A 44 -19.36 22.71 -13.73
N ALA A 45 -19.08 24.00 -13.47
CA ALA A 45 -17.90 24.43 -12.71
C ALA A 45 -17.98 23.94 -11.24
N CYS A 46 -19.12 24.06 -10.58
CA CYS A 46 -19.36 23.52 -9.25
C CYS A 46 -19.10 22.00 -9.21
N GLY A 47 -19.62 21.24 -10.19
CA GLY A 47 -19.37 19.81 -10.32
C GLY A 47 -17.90 19.46 -10.56
N PHE A 48 -17.15 20.28 -11.31
CA PHE A 48 -15.72 20.11 -11.50
C PHE A 48 -14.93 20.37 -10.20
N LEU A 49 -15.24 21.44 -9.47
CA LEU A 49 -14.65 21.76 -8.18
C LEU A 49 -14.88 20.63 -7.16
N SER A 50 -16.07 20.01 -7.15
CA SER A 50 -16.35 18.85 -6.28
C SER A 50 -15.44 17.64 -6.54
N ARG A 51 -15.00 17.45 -7.78
CA ARG A 51 -14.03 16.40 -8.14
C ARG A 51 -12.61 16.76 -7.68
N LEU A 52 -12.21 18.01 -7.86
CA LEU A 52 -10.89 18.49 -7.41
C LEU A 52 -10.78 18.45 -5.89
N ALA A 53 -11.86 18.70 -5.14
CA ALA A 53 -11.91 18.63 -3.69
C ALA A 53 -11.57 17.24 -3.11
N LYS A 54 -11.53 16.18 -3.92
CA LYS A 54 -10.98 14.87 -3.52
C LYS A 54 -9.47 14.89 -3.24
N LYS A 55 -8.75 15.88 -3.77
CA LYS A 55 -7.32 16.08 -3.54
C LYS A 55 -7.15 17.11 -2.41
N LYS A 56 -6.38 16.76 -1.37
CA LYS A 56 -6.20 17.57 -0.15
C LYS A 56 -5.89 19.04 -0.45
N LYS A 57 -4.94 19.33 -1.36
CA LYS A 57 -4.56 20.70 -1.76
C LYS A 57 -5.78 21.57 -2.13
N TYR A 58 -6.67 21.05 -2.99
CA TYR A 58 -7.84 21.78 -3.45
C TYR A 58 -8.98 21.78 -2.44
N LYS A 59 -9.09 20.74 -1.62
CA LYS A 59 -10.05 20.68 -0.52
C LYS A 59 -9.77 21.79 0.51
N ASP A 60 -8.50 21.94 0.92
CA ASP A 60 -8.08 22.96 1.88
C ASP A 60 -8.33 24.37 1.31
N GLU A 61 -7.97 24.62 0.06
CA GLU A 61 -8.20 25.87 -0.65
C GLU A 61 -9.70 26.21 -0.77
N LEU A 62 -10.53 25.24 -1.18
CA LEU A 62 -11.98 25.43 -1.29
C LEU A 62 -12.65 25.65 0.06
N ASN A 63 -12.19 24.98 1.13
CA ASN A 63 -12.68 25.24 2.47
C ASN A 63 -12.37 26.67 2.94
N ALA A 64 -11.19 27.20 2.57
CA ALA A 64 -10.83 28.59 2.88
C ALA A 64 -11.71 29.60 2.11
N ARG A 65 -11.88 29.40 0.79
CA ARG A 65 -12.71 30.29 -0.06
C ARG A 65 -14.21 30.24 0.25
N LEU A 66 -14.69 29.08 0.69
CA LEU A 66 -16.09 28.82 1.02
C LEU A 66 -16.33 28.82 2.53
N TYR A 67 -15.54 29.54 3.30
CA TYR A 67 -15.66 29.54 4.76
C TYR A 67 -17.05 29.98 5.23
N ASP A 68 -17.66 31.00 4.63
CA ASP A 68 -18.98 31.53 4.96
C ASP A 68 -20.15 30.70 4.40
N ARG A 69 -19.87 29.67 3.58
CA ARG A 69 -20.85 28.78 2.93
C ARG A 69 -21.90 29.46 2.03
N ARG A 70 -21.92 30.77 1.92
CA ARG A 70 -22.97 31.52 1.20
C ARG A 70 -23.21 31.00 -0.21
N LEU A 71 -22.16 30.80 -1.00
CA LEU A 71 -22.27 30.31 -2.38
C LEU A 71 -22.82 28.88 -2.45
N LEU A 72 -22.44 28.01 -1.51
CA LEU A 72 -22.94 26.65 -1.42
C LEU A 72 -24.42 26.63 -1.06
N TYR A 73 -24.83 27.43 -0.08
CA TYR A 73 -26.23 27.52 0.35
C TYR A 73 -27.14 28.19 -0.68
N GLN A 74 -26.61 29.10 -1.52
CA GLN A 74 -27.29 29.60 -2.70
C GLN A 74 -27.42 28.51 -3.77
N GLY A 75 -26.33 27.78 -4.05
CA GLY A 75 -26.32 26.70 -5.04
C GLY A 75 -27.26 25.56 -4.71
N ILE A 76 -27.35 25.14 -3.44
CA ILE A 76 -28.24 24.04 -3.01
C ILE A 76 -29.73 24.43 -3.10
N LYS A 77 -30.05 25.72 -3.11
CA LYS A 77 -31.41 26.27 -3.25
C LYS A 77 -31.74 26.76 -4.66
N SER A 78 -30.85 26.54 -5.62
CA SER A 78 -31.04 26.96 -7.02
C SER A 78 -32.25 26.29 -7.68
N ASP A 79 -32.89 26.99 -8.62
CA ASP A 79 -33.95 26.42 -9.47
C ASP A 79 -33.40 25.33 -10.41
N ASP A 80 -32.09 25.37 -10.75
CA ASP A 80 -31.45 24.34 -11.57
C ASP A 80 -31.12 23.09 -10.74
N PRO A 81 -31.77 21.94 -11.01
CA PRO A 81 -31.52 20.68 -10.29
C PRO A 81 -30.05 20.19 -10.42
N LYS A 82 -29.39 20.52 -11.56
CA LYS A 82 -27.97 20.17 -11.74
C LYS A 82 -27.08 20.96 -10.79
N MET A 83 -27.44 22.23 -10.56
CA MET A 83 -26.73 23.06 -9.60
C MET A 83 -26.91 22.53 -8.18
N ARG A 84 -28.16 22.23 -7.76
CA ARG A 84 -28.44 21.65 -6.43
C ARG A 84 -27.65 20.36 -6.20
N LYS A 85 -27.69 19.45 -7.17
CA LYS A 85 -26.92 18.19 -7.13
C LYS A 85 -25.41 18.43 -6.97
N ASN A 86 -24.82 19.36 -7.73
CA ASN A 86 -23.38 19.61 -7.72
C ASN A 86 -22.96 20.39 -6.46
N ALA A 87 -23.78 21.30 -5.96
CA ALA A 87 -23.56 21.98 -4.67
C ALA A 87 -23.55 20.97 -3.52
N ALA A 88 -24.49 20.05 -3.48
CA ALA A 88 -24.50 18.96 -2.51
C ALA A 88 -23.23 18.12 -2.58
N ARG A 89 -22.79 17.74 -3.78
CA ARG A 89 -21.55 16.97 -3.98
C ARG A 89 -20.31 17.73 -3.52
N LEU A 90 -20.26 19.05 -3.74
CA LEU A 90 -19.16 19.87 -3.27
C LEU A 90 -19.16 19.95 -1.73
N MET A 91 -20.33 20.17 -1.10
CA MET A 91 -20.48 20.14 0.36
C MET A 91 -20.01 18.80 0.96
N GLY A 92 -20.44 17.67 0.40
CA GLY A 92 -19.98 16.34 0.79
C GLY A 92 -18.47 16.14 0.63
N ALA A 93 -17.88 16.66 -0.46
CA ALA A 93 -16.42 16.57 -0.68
C ALA A 93 -15.60 17.42 0.31
N LEU A 94 -16.16 18.55 0.77
CA LEU A 94 -15.55 19.44 1.76
C LEU A 94 -15.65 18.89 3.20
N GLN A 95 -16.63 18.01 3.48
CA GLN A 95 -16.79 17.30 4.76
C GLN A 95 -16.84 18.21 5.98
N GLN A 96 -17.74 19.19 5.98
CA GLN A 96 -17.98 20.07 7.13
C GLN A 96 -19.31 19.70 7.80
N GLU A 97 -19.27 19.21 9.01
CA GLU A 97 -20.45 18.73 9.76
C GLU A 97 -21.58 19.76 9.85
N ARG A 98 -21.24 21.06 9.95
CA ARG A 98 -22.22 22.16 9.93
C ARG A 98 -23.09 22.26 8.66
N ASP A 99 -22.73 21.53 7.60
CA ASP A 99 -23.50 21.50 6.36
C ASP A 99 -24.63 20.43 6.41
N ALA A 100 -24.68 19.57 7.43
CA ALA A 100 -25.61 18.45 7.54
C ALA A 100 -27.08 18.89 7.48
N SER A 101 -27.50 19.84 8.34
CA SER A 101 -28.88 20.34 8.38
C SER A 101 -29.34 20.93 7.05
N VAL A 102 -28.46 21.68 6.37
CA VAL A 102 -28.78 22.29 5.07
C VAL A 102 -28.95 21.22 3.97
N LEU A 103 -28.12 20.19 3.97
CA LEU A 103 -28.22 19.06 3.03
C LEU A 103 -29.49 18.23 3.28
N ILE A 104 -29.85 18.02 4.55
CA ILE A 104 -31.07 17.30 4.95
C ILE A 104 -32.31 18.05 4.46
N GLU A 105 -32.40 19.36 4.73
CA GLU A 105 -33.53 20.17 4.27
C GLU A 105 -33.59 20.24 2.74
N ALA A 106 -32.47 20.32 2.06
CA ALA A 106 -32.43 20.27 0.60
C ALA A 106 -32.93 18.91 0.04
N LEU A 107 -32.56 17.79 0.67
CA LEU A 107 -33.02 16.46 0.28
C LEU A 107 -34.55 16.30 0.49
N LYS A 108 -35.08 16.81 1.60
CA LYS A 108 -36.52 16.80 1.87
C LYS A 108 -37.31 17.59 0.81
N ALA A 109 -36.76 18.71 0.35
CA ALA A 109 -37.38 19.60 -0.65
C ALA A 109 -37.11 19.15 -2.10
N GLU A 110 -36.19 18.21 -2.34
CA GLU A 110 -35.78 17.82 -3.71
C GLU A 110 -36.84 16.97 -4.42
N THR A 111 -37.34 17.49 -5.54
CA THR A 111 -38.36 16.84 -6.39
C THR A 111 -37.72 16.00 -7.51
N GLN A 112 -36.51 16.30 -7.92
CA GLN A 112 -35.83 15.58 -8.99
C GLN A 112 -35.08 14.35 -8.47
N ARG A 113 -35.64 13.19 -8.69
CA ARG A 113 -35.16 11.94 -8.11
C ARG A 113 -33.68 11.63 -8.41
N TYR A 114 -33.20 11.95 -9.63
CA TYR A 114 -31.80 11.72 -10.01
C TYR A 114 -30.78 12.54 -9.18
N ALA A 115 -31.23 13.58 -8.45
CA ALA A 115 -30.35 14.38 -7.60
C ALA A 115 -30.27 13.82 -6.17
N ARG A 116 -31.31 13.10 -5.69
CA ARG A 116 -31.46 12.63 -4.30
C ARG A 116 -30.32 11.70 -3.86
N ALA A 117 -29.91 10.73 -4.70
CA ALA A 117 -28.80 9.81 -4.40
C ALA A 117 -27.48 10.58 -4.08
N SER A 118 -27.20 11.66 -4.83
CA SER A 118 -26.01 12.49 -4.56
C SER A 118 -26.10 13.27 -3.26
N MET A 119 -27.30 13.73 -2.88
CA MET A 119 -27.54 14.43 -1.60
C MET A 119 -27.38 13.47 -0.42
N ILE A 120 -27.94 12.26 -0.52
CA ILE A 120 -27.80 11.21 0.51
C ILE A 120 -26.32 10.86 0.74
N LEU A 121 -25.55 10.63 -0.34
CA LEU A 121 -24.10 10.39 -0.23
C LEU A 121 -23.38 11.57 0.43
N SER A 122 -23.81 12.80 0.14
CA SER A 122 -23.19 13.99 0.71
C SER A 122 -23.52 14.16 2.20
N ILE A 123 -24.73 13.83 2.64
CA ILE A 123 -25.12 13.79 4.06
C ILE A 123 -24.25 12.77 4.79
N GLY A 124 -24.09 11.57 4.22
CA GLY A 124 -23.18 10.56 4.79
C GLY A 124 -21.72 11.01 4.87
N ALA A 125 -21.23 11.71 3.83
CA ALA A 125 -19.85 12.19 3.78
C ALA A 125 -19.56 13.34 4.76
N VAL A 126 -20.54 14.18 5.07
CA VAL A 126 -20.47 15.26 6.05
C VAL A 126 -20.46 14.72 7.48
N GLY A 127 -21.26 13.70 7.76
CA GLY A 127 -21.35 13.04 9.07
C GLY A 127 -22.02 13.88 10.16
N GLY A 128 -21.75 13.51 11.40
CA GLY A 128 -22.34 14.12 12.61
C GLY A 128 -23.65 13.46 13.04
N ASP A 129 -24.06 13.70 14.30
CA ASP A 129 -25.22 13.05 14.93
C ASP A 129 -26.53 13.30 14.19
N GLU A 130 -26.69 14.52 13.64
CA GLU A 130 -27.88 14.90 12.87
C GLU A 130 -27.99 14.10 11.56
N ALA A 131 -26.85 13.93 10.86
CA ALA A 131 -26.78 13.10 9.63
C ALA A 131 -27.08 11.64 9.93
N ILE A 132 -26.53 11.09 11.02
CA ILE A 132 -26.76 9.71 11.47
C ILE A 132 -28.25 9.49 11.70
N SER A 133 -28.85 10.28 12.59
CA SER A 133 -30.26 10.17 12.98
C SER A 133 -31.21 10.30 11.79
N PHE A 134 -30.89 11.21 10.86
CA PHE A 134 -31.68 11.41 9.65
C PHE A 134 -31.61 10.21 8.69
N LEU A 135 -30.40 9.72 8.41
CA LEU A 135 -30.19 8.60 7.47
C LEU A 135 -30.78 7.28 7.99
N GLU A 136 -30.76 7.07 9.31
CA GLU A 136 -31.37 5.90 9.94
C GLU A 136 -32.90 5.88 9.82
N GLY A 137 -33.52 7.06 9.87
CA GLY A 137 -34.97 7.19 9.69
C GLY A 137 -35.43 7.43 8.24
N TYR A 138 -34.49 7.47 7.28
CA TYR A 138 -34.81 7.80 5.91
C TYR A 138 -35.32 6.59 5.12
N GLU A 139 -36.56 6.68 4.62
CA GLU A 139 -37.17 5.66 3.79
C GLU A 139 -37.18 6.09 2.31
N VAL A 140 -36.69 5.21 1.44
CA VAL A 140 -36.71 5.43 0.00
C VAL A 140 -38.10 5.10 -0.53
N ALA A 141 -38.82 6.14 -0.97
CA ALA A 141 -40.18 5.97 -1.55
C ALA A 141 -40.12 5.04 -2.78
N PRO A 142 -41.19 4.24 -3.02
CA PRO A 142 -41.28 3.39 -4.21
C PRO A 142 -41.27 4.22 -5.50
N ALA A 143 -40.96 3.58 -6.61
CA ALA A 143 -41.04 4.22 -7.93
C ALA A 143 -42.50 4.53 -8.29
N ALA A 144 -42.74 5.69 -8.88
CA ALA A 144 -44.05 6.05 -9.38
C ALA A 144 -44.34 5.36 -10.72
N ASP A 145 -43.30 5.06 -11.50
CA ASP A 145 -43.37 4.37 -12.78
C ASP A 145 -42.07 3.59 -13.10
N GLU A 146 -42.05 2.85 -14.20
CA GLU A 146 -40.88 2.05 -14.62
C GLU A 146 -39.63 2.88 -14.89
N THR A 147 -39.75 4.15 -15.30
CA THR A 147 -38.62 5.01 -15.62
C THR A 147 -37.87 5.45 -14.36
N GLU A 148 -38.56 5.50 -13.22
CA GLU A 148 -37.94 5.83 -11.92
C GLU A 148 -37.24 4.65 -11.26
N ASN A 149 -37.47 3.41 -11.65
CA ASN A 149 -36.89 2.23 -11.00
C ASN A 149 -35.36 2.30 -10.86
N LYS A 150 -34.69 2.81 -11.90
CA LYS A 150 -33.24 3.03 -11.87
C LYS A 150 -32.85 4.00 -10.75
N HIS A 151 -33.54 5.12 -10.63
CA HIS A 151 -33.23 6.15 -9.63
C HIS A 151 -33.58 5.71 -8.21
N VAL A 152 -34.62 4.90 -8.04
CA VAL A 152 -34.93 4.26 -6.75
C VAL A 152 -33.80 3.32 -6.32
N SER A 153 -33.27 2.52 -7.25
CA SER A 153 -32.13 1.64 -6.99
C SER A 153 -30.89 2.44 -6.62
N GLU A 154 -30.60 3.53 -7.37
CA GLU A 154 -29.48 4.45 -7.08
C GLU A 154 -29.65 5.11 -5.70
N GLU A 155 -30.87 5.50 -5.30
CA GLU A 155 -31.17 6.13 -4.02
C GLU A 155 -31.01 5.14 -2.85
N ARG A 156 -31.48 3.89 -2.99
CA ARG A 156 -31.28 2.82 -1.99
C ARG A 156 -29.78 2.50 -1.80
N GLU A 157 -29.04 2.38 -2.90
CA GLU A 157 -27.61 2.14 -2.82
C GLU A 157 -26.88 3.32 -2.17
N ALA A 158 -27.25 4.56 -2.50
CA ALA A 158 -26.70 5.75 -1.89
C ALA A 158 -26.98 5.79 -0.37
N LEU A 159 -28.17 5.40 0.07
CA LEU A 159 -28.51 5.32 1.49
C LEU A 159 -27.66 4.27 2.22
N ARG A 160 -27.50 3.08 1.61
CA ARG A 160 -26.66 2.03 2.14
C ARG A 160 -25.20 2.49 2.32
N VAL A 161 -24.65 3.16 1.30
CA VAL A 161 -23.28 3.71 1.34
C VAL A 161 -23.16 4.84 2.38
N ALA A 162 -24.14 5.74 2.45
CA ALA A 162 -24.14 6.85 3.40
C ALA A 162 -24.21 6.36 4.86
N LEU A 163 -25.08 5.42 5.16
CA LEU A 163 -25.18 4.80 6.50
C LEU A 163 -23.87 4.13 6.92
N ARG A 164 -23.18 3.48 5.99
CA ARG A 164 -21.85 2.92 6.28
C ARG A 164 -20.78 3.98 6.61
N HIS A 165 -20.91 5.17 6.04
CA HIS A 165 -19.96 6.27 6.31
C HIS A 165 -20.18 6.90 7.68
N VAL A 166 -21.42 7.06 8.11
CA VAL A 166 -21.75 7.75 9.37
C VAL A 166 -21.72 6.82 10.58
N ARG A 167 -21.99 5.55 10.42
CA ARG A 167 -21.78 4.58 11.48
C ARG A 167 -20.29 4.21 11.49
N PRO A 168 -19.57 4.36 12.62
CA PRO A 168 -18.34 3.64 12.81
C PRO A 168 -18.70 2.16 12.71
N VAL A 169 -18.33 1.56 11.59
CA VAL A 169 -18.55 0.12 11.39
C VAL A 169 -17.68 -0.56 12.43
N GLU A 170 -18.28 -1.10 13.49
CA GLU A 170 -17.56 -1.96 14.41
C GLU A 170 -16.90 -3.06 13.57
N GLN A 171 -15.59 -3.08 13.61
CA GLN A 171 -14.83 -4.10 12.91
C GLN A 171 -15.08 -5.41 13.65
N HIS A 172 -15.58 -6.42 12.94
CA HIS A 172 -15.72 -7.75 13.52
C HIS A 172 -14.37 -8.21 14.06
N LYS A 173 -14.40 -8.93 15.16
CA LYS A 173 -13.18 -9.42 15.82
C LYS A 173 -12.89 -10.85 15.38
N PHE A 174 -11.62 -11.20 15.40
CA PHE A 174 -11.18 -12.57 15.19
C PHE A 174 -11.42 -13.39 16.47
N ALA A 175 -12.25 -14.43 16.37
CA ALA A 175 -12.59 -15.30 17.49
C ALA A 175 -11.59 -16.46 17.73
N GLY A 176 -10.59 -16.57 16.87
CA GLY A 176 -9.65 -17.70 16.89
C GLY A 176 -10.06 -18.85 15.98
N PHE A 177 -9.15 -19.78 15.76
CA PHE A 177 -9.45 -21.05 15.10
C PHE A 177 -9.81 -22.11 16.17
N LYS A 178 -10.87 -22.86 15.95
CA LYS A 178 -11.28 -23.94 16.87
C LYS A 178 -10.44 -25.21 16.73
N ARG A 179 -9.61 -25.28 15.71
CA ARG A 179 -8.74 -26.42 15.37
C ARG A 179 -7.55 -25.91 14.57
N ASP A 180 -6.55 -26.75 14.40
CA ASP A 180 -5.47 -26.45 13.49
C ASP A 180 -5.97 -26.30 12.06
N ILE A 181 -5.64 -25.16 11.45
CA ILE A 181 -5.96 -24.81 10.06
C ILE A 181 -4.67 -24.66 9.28
N ASP A 182 -4.66 -25.15 8.07
CA ASP A 182 -3.56 -24.94 7.14
C ASP A 182 -3.50 -23.46 6.73
N VAL A 183 -2.34 -22.86 6.91
CA VAL A 183 -2.05 -21.46 6.60
C VAL A 183 -0.87 -21.40 5.62
N GLU A 184 -1.09 -20.73 4.51
CA GLU A 184 -0.08 -20.49 3.51
C GLU A 184 0.53 -19.10 3.72
N LEU A 185 1.82 -19.04 4.01
CA LEU A 185 2.59 -17.81 4.17
C LEU A 185 3.34 -17.52 2.87
N ARG A 186 3.11 -16.33 2.30
CA ARG A 186 3.75 -15.87 1.05
C ARG A 186 4.98 -15.02 1.37
N SER A 187 6.15 -15.50 1.01
CA SER A 187 7.41 -14.76 1.07
C SER A 187 7.66 -13.98 -0.23
N PRO A 188 8.65 -13.07 -0.27
CA PRO A 188 9.17 -12.57 -1.52
C PRO A 188 9.60 -13.73 -2.42
N LYS A 189 9.36 -13.63 -3.72
CA LYS A 189 9.64 -14.70 -4.67
C LYS A 189 11.10 -15.17 -4.58
N MET A 190 11.32 -16.46 -4.68
CA MET A 190 12.61 -17.14 -4.59
C MET A 190 13.27 -17.10 -3.19
N LEU A 191 12.61 -16.56 -2.17
CA LEU A 191 13.09 -16.48 -0.79
C LEU A 191 12.25 -17.33 0.20
N GLY A 192 11.49 -18.30 -0.29
CA GLY A 192 10.69 -19.21 0.54
C GLY A 192 11.52 -20.09 1.48
N ALA A 193 12.78 -20.38 1.13
CA ALA A 193 13.69 -21.13 2.01
C ALA A 193 14.03 -20.34 3.28
N GLN A 194 14.23 -19.03 3.19
CA GLN A 194 14.51 -18.13 4.32
C GLN A 194 13.31 -18.04 5.26
N LEU A 195 12.11 -17.99 4.69
CA LEU A 195 10.88 -18.07 5.51
C LEU A 195 10.77 -19.42 6.24
N ALA A 196 11.03 -20.52 5.55
CA ALA A 196 10.94 -21.84 6.17
C ALA A 196 11.95 -22.00 7.31
N ALA A 197 13.20 -21.56 7.11
CA ALA A 197 14.22 -21.58 8.15
C ALA A 197 13.83 -20.70 9.35
N GLU A 198 13.26 -19.50 9.12
CA GLU A 198 12.77 -18.62 10.18
C GLU A 198 11.66 -19.27 11.01
N LEU A 199 10.69 -19.93 10.34
CA LEU A 199 9.59 -20.62 11.00
C LEU A 199 10.10 -21.81 11.85
N GLU A 200 11.04 -22.59 11.32
CA GLU A 200 11.66 -23.71 12.03
C GLU A 200 12.44 -23.25 13.28
N GLU A 201 13.17 -22.12 13.20
CA GLU A 201 13.83 -21.51 14.36
C GLU A 201 12.85 -21.04 15.44
N LEU A 202 11.65 -20.59 15.04
CA LEU A 202 10.57 -20.21 15.95
C LEU A 202 9.80 -21.44 16.50
N GLY A 203 10.22 -22.66 16.18
CA GLY A 203 9.57 -23.89 16.59
C GLY A 203 8.29 -24.22 15.83
N ILE A 204 8.03 -23.56 14.70
CA ILE A 204 6.84 -23.77 13.89
C ILE A 204 7.15 -24.83 12.82
N THR A 205 6.41 -25.93 12.83
CA THR A 205 6.59 -27.03 11.87
C THR A 205 6.13 -26.64 10.48
N VAL A 206 7.06 -26.64 9.52
CA VAL A 206 6.77 -26.37 8.11
C VAL A 206 6.33 -27.67 7.42
N LYS A 207 5.05 -27.75 7.03
CA LYS A 207 4.50 -28.91 6.31
C LYS A 207 5.02 -29.03 4.88
N ARG A 208 5.17 -27.89 4.21
CA ARG A 208 5.64 -27.79 2.83
C ARG A 208 6.22 -26.40 2.56
N ARG A 209 7.27 -26.34 1.76
CA ARG A 209 7.84 -25.08 1.26
C ARG A 209 7.93 -25.07 -0.26
N TRP A 210 7.96 -23.89 -0.85
CA TRP A 210 8.21 -23.65 -2.27
C TRP A 210 8.93 -22.31 -2.45
N GLY A 211 9.23 -21.94 -3.70
CA GLY A 211 10.09 -20.79 -4.00
C GLY A 211 9.66 -19.44 -3.40
N ASP A 212 8.37 -19.25 -3.16
CA ASP A 212 7.79 -18.00 -2.65
C ASP A 212 6.82 -18.22 -1.47
N GLY A 213 7.00 -19.27 -0.68
CA GLY A 213 6.18 -19.47 0.49
C GLY A 213 6.38 -20.77 1.26
N ALA A 214 5.62 -20.90 2.33
CA ALA A 214 5.56 -22.06 3.19
C ALA A 214 4.12 -22.35 3.64
N LEU A 215 3.80 -23.63 3.89
CA LEU A 215 2.55 -24.09 4.47
C LEU A 215 2.83 -24.57 5.90
N VAL A 216 2.08 -24.03 6.83
CA VAL A 216 2.08 -24.43 8.24
C VAL A 216 0.67 -24.81 8.68
N SER A 217 0.51 -25.40 9.87
CA SER A 217 -0.80 -25.64 10.48
C SER A 217 -0.80 -25.06 11.89
N THR A 218 -1.83 -24.32 12.22
CA THR A 218 -1.94 -23.66 13.53
C THR A 218 -3.39 -23.40 13.93
N CYS A 219 -3.66 -23.42 15.22
CA CYS A 219 -4.91 -22.90 15.81
C CYS A 219 -4.77 -21.43 16.26
N ASP A 220 -3.55 -20.90 16.33
CA ASP A 220 -3.28 -19.50 16.66
C ASP A 220 -2.40 -18.85 15.59
N PRO A 221 -2.99 -18.17 14.59
CA PRO A 221 -2.23 -17.52 13.53
C PRO A 221 -1.43 -16.30 14.01
N THR A 222 -1.66 -15.79 15.22
CA THR A 222 -0.92 -14.64 15.76
C THR A 222 0.53 -14.99 16.06
N GLN A 223 0.83 -16.24 16.41
CA GLN A 223 2.20 -16.73 16.59
C GLN A 223 3.04 -16.66 15.31
N LEU A 224 2.40 -16.66 14.14
CA LEU A 224 3.08 -16.54 12.86
C LEU A 224 3.67 -15.15 12.64
N PHE A 225 3.21 -14.15 13.39
CA PHE A 225 3.73 -12.78 13.29
C PHE A 225 5.07 -12.55 14.01
N ASP A 226 5.62 -13.55 14.67
CA ASP A 226 7.02 -13.53 15.10
C ASP A 226 7.97 -13.70 13.91
N ALA A 227 7.53 -14.37 12.83
CA ALA A 227 8.26 -14.46 11.58
C ALA A 227 8.10 -13.19 10.73
N ARG A 228 9.19 -12.73 10.13
CA ARG A 228 9.24 -11.46 9.37
C ARG A 228 9.38 -11.65 7.86
N CYS A 229 9.80 -12.83 7.41
CA CYS A 229 10.09 -13.12 6.00
C CYS A 229 8.87 -13.35 5.10
N PHE A 230 7.64 -13.09 5.57
CA PHE A 230 6.44 -13.17 4.73
C PHE A 230 5.68 -11.85 4.71
N HIS A 231 4.97 -11.59 3.61
CA HIS A 231 4.18 -10.38 3.41
C HIS A 231 2.68 -10.64 3.35
N GLU A 232 2.26 -11.90 3.27
CA GLU A 232 0.86 -12.27 3.17
C GLU A 232 0.59 -13.64 3.79
N MET A 233 -0.55 -13.73 4.48
CA MET A 233 -1.07 -14.94 5.11
C MET A 233 -2.41 -15.28 4.46
N LEU A 234 -2.54 -16.50 3.92
CA LEU A 234 -3.72 -17.00 3.22
C LEU A 234 -4.14 -18.35 3.80
N ILE A 235 -5.44 -18.58 3.87
CA ILE A 235 -6.01 -19.89 4.24
C ILE A 235 -6.43 -20.57 2.94
N PRO A 236 -5.79 -21.67 2.52
CA PRO A 236 -6.19 -22.41 1.34
C PRO A 236 -7.56 -23.08 1.54
N LEU A 237 -8.50 -22.80 0.65
CA LEU A 237 -9.86 -23.37 0.71
C LEU A 237 -10.03 -24.53 -0.26
N VAL A 238 -9.82 -24.30 -1.54
CA VAL A 238 -9.98 -25.28 -2.62
C VAL A 238 -8.96 -25.01 -3.71
N ARG A 239 -8.43 -26.06 -4.31
CA ARG A 239 -7.43 -25.95 -5.39
C ARG A 239 -7.92 -26.59 -6.70
N GLY A 240 -7.51 -25.99 -7.81
CA GLY A 240 -7.66 -26.56 -9.15
C GLY A 240 -9.10 -26.69 -9.64
N ILE A 241 -10.03 -25.86 -9.14
CA ILE A 241 -11.40 -25.84 -9.64
C ILE A 241 -11.51 -25.03 -10.94
N ARG A 242 -12.60 -25.23 -11.69
CA ARG A 242 -12.88 -24.44 -12.90
C ARG A 242 -13.16 -22.97 -12.52
N ALA A 243 -12.58 -22.05 -13.30
CA ALA A 243 -12.76 -20.60 -13.13
C ALA A 243 -14.13 -20.11 -13.65
N ASP A 244 -15.20 -20.63 -13.08
CA ASP A 244 -16.60 -20.33 -13.41
C ASP A 244 -17.33 -19.83 -12.16
N ALA A 245 -18.17 -18.79 -12.29
CA ALA A 245 -18.83 -18.16 -11.15
C ALA A 245 -19.71 -19.11 -10.33
N ASN A 246 -20.41 -20.07 -10.98
CA ASN A 246 -21.26 -21.02 -10.26
C ASN A 246 -20.41 -22.02 -9.46
N VAL A 247 -19.31 -22.52 -10.07
CA VAL A 247 -18.39 -23.45 -9.43
C VAL A 247 -17.69 -22.77 -8.25
N ILE A 248 -17.17 -21.56 -8.45
CA ILE A 248 -16.49 -20.77 -7.40
C ILE A 248 -17.44 -20.49 -6.24
N ALA A 249 -18.63 -19.96 -6.52
CA ALA A 249 -19.61 -19.65 -5.49
C ALA A 249 -20.08 -20.89 -4.73
N ALA A 250 -20.31 -22.03 -5.40
CA ALA A 250 -20.67 -23.28 -4.77
C ALA A 250 -19.58 -23.75 -3.77
N HIS A 251 -18.31 -23.74 -4.20
CA HIS A 251 -17.21 -24.10 -3.29
C HIS A 251 -17.05 -23.10 -2.14
N ALA A 252 -17.16 -21.78 -2.42
CA ALA A 252 -17.05 -20.76 -1.38
C ALA A 252 -18.14 -20.86 -0.32
N LYS A 253 -19.37 -21.21 -0.67
CA LYS A 253 -20.46 -21.49 0.29
C LYS A 253 -20.13 -22.63 1.25
N HIS A 254 -19.36 -23.63 0.80
CA HIS A 254 -19.02 -24.79 1.62
C HIS A 254 -17.67 -24.65 2.35
N THR A 255 -16.85 -23.66 2.02
CA THR A 255 -15.51 -23.50 2.60
C THR A 255 -15.29 -22.11 3.20
N PHE A 256 -15.53 -21.04 2.45
CA PHE A 256 -15.31 -19.67 2.86
C PHE A 256 -16.36 -19.18 3.86
N GLU A 257 -17.65 -19.35 3.58
CA GLU A 257 -18.72 -18.89 4.46
C GLU A 257 -18.68 -19.59 5.84
N PRO A 258 -18.53 -20.93 5.97
CA PRO A 258 -18.37 -21.57 7.27
C PRO A 258 -17.11 -21.11 8.02
N LEU A 259 -15.99 -20.91 7.32
CA LEU A 259 -14.77 -20.39 7.93
C LEU A 259 -15.01 -19.00 8.55
N ILE A 260 -15.65 -18.10 7.82
CA ILE A 260 -15.96 -16.76 8.33
C ILE A 260 -16.89 -16.82 9.52
N CYS A 261 -17.95 -17.63 9.46
CA CYS A 261 -18.89 -17.82 10.58
C CYS A 261 -18.21 -18.40 11.83
N GLU A 262 -17.21 -19.26 11.66
CA GLU A 262 -16.46 -19.87 12.75
C GLU A 262 -15.47 -18.91 13.41
N THR A 263 -14.89 -18.00 12.61
CA THR A 263 -13.74 -17.18 13.02
C THR A 263 -14.07 -15.70 13.28
N CYS A 264 -15.29 -15.27 12.94
CA CYS A 264 -15.77 -13.90 13.22
C CYS A 264 -16.63 -13.87 14.49
N GLU A 265 -16.36 -12.89 15.34
CA GLU A 265 -17.19 -12.50 16.47
C GLU A 265 -17.84 -11.14 16.16
N GLY A 266 -19.18 -11.04 16.37
CA GLY A 266 -19.99 -9.85 16.14
C GLY A 266 -21.31 -10.19 15.45
N GLU A 267 -22.11 -9.16 15.19
CA GLU A 267 -23.42 -9.30 14.54
C GLU A 267 -23.29 -9.51 13.03
N LYS A 268 -24.09 -10.43 12.49
CA LYS A 268 -24.18 -10.65 11.04
C LYS A 268 -24.91 -9.48 10.35
N PRO A 269 -24.68 -9.27 9.04
CA PRO A 269 -23.82 -10.05 8.14
C PRO A 269 -22.34 -9.71 8.29
N TYR A 270 -21.46 -10.72 8.12
CA TYR A 270 -20.03 -10.52 8.01
C TYR A 270 -19.68 -10.00 6.61
N ARG A 271 -18.70 -9.10 6.54
CA ARG A 271 -18.38 -8.39 5.30
C ARG A 271 -17.24 -9.05 4.57
N PHE A 272 -17.42 -9.26 3.29
CA PHE A 272 -16.38 -9.82 2.44
C PHE A 272 -16.18 -8.99 1.17
N ARG A 273 -15.02 -9.20 0.52
CA ARG A 273 -14.79 -8.81 -0.87
C ARG A 273 -14.27 -9.98 -1.69
N VAL A 274 -14.39 -9.88 -3.00
CA VAL A 274 -13.79 -10.82 -3.96
C VAL A 274 -12.57 -10.16 -4.61
N GLU A 275 -11.42 -10.83 -4.59
CA GLU A 275 -10.20 -10.40 -5.24
C GLU A 275 -9.72 -11.44 -6.26
N LEU A 276 -9.56 -11.03 -7.51
CA LEU A 276 -9.05 -11.87 -8.58
C LEU A 276 -7.57 -11.63 -8.81
N ARG A 277 -6.75 -12.67 -8.86
CA ARG A 277 -5.33 -12.64 -9.22
C ARG A 277 -5.08 -13.46 -10.48
N GLY A 278 -4.55 -12.81 -11.52
CA GLY A 278 -4.33 -13.41 -12.83
C GLY A 278 -5.10 -12.70 -13.95
N SER A 279 -5.15 -13.31 -15.13
CA SER A 279 -5.72 -12.74 -16.36
C SER A 279 -7.10 -13.36 -16.66
N PHE A 280 -8.08 -13.07 -15.82
CA PHE A 280 -9.46 -13.52 -16.04
C PHE A 280 -10.13 -12.72 -17.17
N THR A 281 -10.91 -13.39 -17.99
CA THR A 281 -11.78 -12.77 -18.98
C THR A 281 -12.96 -12.14 -18.25
N ASP A 282 -13.35 -10.90 -18.62
CA ASP A 282 -14.48 -10.16 -18.05
C ASP A 282 -14.51 -10.16 -16.50
N ARG A 283 -13.44 -9.64 -15.90
CA ARG A 283 -13.23 -9.62 -14.44
C ARG A 283 -14.42 -9.02 -13.67
N GLU A 284 -14.96 -7.91 -14.16
CA GLU A 284 -16.05 -7.20 -13.48
C GLU A 284 -17.33 -8.05 -13.44
N LYS A 285 -17.66 -8.71 -14.54
CA LYS A 285 -18.80 -9.62 -14.61
C LYS A 285 -18.59 -10.83 -13.72
N LEU A 286 -17.39 -11.46 -13.77
CA LEU A 286 -17.09 -12.62 -12.94
C LEU A 286 -17.22 -12.30 -11.45
N VAL A 287 -16.68 -11.16 -10.99
CA VAL A 287 -16.80 -10.72 -9.59
C VAL A 287 -18.27 -10.51 -9.22
N ARG A 288 -19.05 -9.80 -10.06
CA ARG A 288 -20.46 -9.55 -9.83
C ARG A 288 -21.26 -10.86 -9.70
N ASP A 289 -21.10 -11.76 -10.66
CA ASP A 289 -21.81 -13.04 -10.69
C ASP A 289 -21.46 -13.93 -9.47
N ILE A 290 -20.23 -13.85 -8.94
CA ILE A 290 -19.81 -14.54 -7.70
C ILE A 290 -20.48 -13.88 -6.50
N VAL A 291 -20.42 -12.55 -6.40
CA VAL A 291 -21.00 -11.78 -5.29
C VAL A 291 -22.50 -12.02 -5.18
N ASP A 292 -23.25 -11.89 -6.29
CA ASP A 292 -24.70 -12.10 -6.33
C ASP A 292 -25.12 -13.49 -5.81
N LYS A 293 -24.22 -14.47 -5.90
CA LYS A 293 -24.46 -15.84 -5.43
C LYS A 293 -24.03 -16.09 -3.98
N LEU A 294 -23.08 -15.30 -3.48
CA LEU A 294 -22.54 -15.47 -2.12
C LEU A 294 -23.24 -14.57 -1.09
N GLU A 295 -23.81 -13.44 -1.53
CA GLU A 295 -24.59 -12.59 -0.60
C GLU A 295 -25.75 -13.38 0.01
N SER A 296 -25.90 -13.26 1.33
CA SER A 296 -26.86 -13.99 2.15
C SER A 296 -27.14 -13.19 3.43
N GLU A 297 -27.96 -13.72 4.31
CA GLU A 297 -28.14 -13.17 5.68
C GLU A 297 -26.85 -13.23 6.50
N THR A 298 -25.88 -14.05 6.08
CA THR A 298 -24.60 -14.26 6.77
C THR A 298 -23.48 -13.42 6.22
N LEU A 299 -23.44 -13.23 4.90
CA LEU A 299 -22.35 -12.56 4.17
C LEU A 299 -22.85 -11.38 3.35
N GLU A 300 -22.23 -10.23 3.50
CA GLU A 300 -22.47 -9.02 2.72
C GLU A 300 -21.22 -8.61 1.96
N ASN A 301 -21.34 -8.33 0.65
CA ASN A 301 -20.22 -7.80 -0.13
C ASN A 301 -19.93 -6.33 0.24
N SER A 302 -18.70 -6.04 0.62
CA SER A 302 -18.24 -4.71 0.98
C SER A 302 -16.83 -4.45 0.47
N PRO A 303 -16.68 -3.88 -0.73
CA PRO A 303 -15.36 -3.68 -1.35
C PRO A 303 -14.39 -2.79 -0.58
N SER A 304 -14.90 -1.89 0.27
CA SER A 304 -14.09 -0.90 1.00
C SER A 304 -13.91 -1.21 2.48
N PHE A 305 -14.87 -1.91 3.10
CA PHE A 305 -14.87 -2.24 4.53
C PHE A 305 -15.23 -3.72 4.69
N TYR A 306 -14.24 -4.57 4.73
CA TYR A 306 -14.42 -6.02 4.75
C TYR A 306 -13.61 -6.65 5.87
N ASP A 307 -14.14 -7.73 6.41
CA ASP A 307 -13.54 -8.55 7.44
C ASP A 307 -12.68 -9.65 6.83
N ALA A 308 -13.11 -10.11 5.64
CA ALA A 308 -12.41 -11.16 4.91
C ALA A 308 -12.41 -10.92 3.38
N GLU A 309 -11.44 -11.53 2.73
CA GLU A 309 -11.30 -11.54 1.27
C GLU A 309 -11.39 -12.97 0.76
N LEU A 310 -12.33 -13.22 -0.16
CA LEU A 310 -12.29 -14.41 -0.99
C LEU A 310 -11.34 -14.14 -2.16
N ARG A 311 -10.13 -14.68 -2.08
CA ARG A 311 -9.13 -14.58 -3.13
C ARG A 311 -9.24 -15.72 -4.10
N ILE A 312 -9.20 -15.40 -5.38
CA ILE A 312 -9.28 -16.35 -6.48
C ILE A 312 -8.03 -16.16 -7.33
N GLU A 313 -7.13 -17.13 -7.31
CA GLU A 313 -5.87 -17.10 -8.06
C GLU A 313 -5.97 -18.02 -9.27
N GLN A 314 -5.81 -17.44 -10.46
CA GLN A 314 -5.84 -18.19 -11.70
C GLN A 314 -4.63 -19.12 -11.80
N GLN A 315 -4.92 -20.35 -12.18
CA GLN A 315 -3.95 -21.37 -12.55
C GLN A 315 -3.93 -21.55 -14.08
N LYS A 316 -3.18 -22.54 -14.56
CA LYS A 316 -3.22 -22.94 -15.96
C LYS A 316 -4.57 -23.59 -16.30
N ASP A 317 -4.87 -23.66 -17.60
CA ASP A 317 -6.01 -24.42 -18.15
C ASP A 317 -7.38 -24.01 -17.58
N ASP A 318 -7.64 -22.71 -17.46
CA ASP A 318 -8.91 -22.14 -16.98
C ASP A 318 -9.32 -22.64 -15.58
N ARG A 319 -8.35 -22.99 -14.77
CA ARG A 319 -8.52 -23.37 -13.36
C ARG A 319 -8.13 -22.25 -12.42
N CYS A 320 -8.65 -22.32 -11.20
CA CYS A 320 -8.28 -21.39 -10.13
C CYS A 320 -8.21 -22.09 -8.78
N ASP A 321 -7.47 -21.46 -7.87
CA ASP A 321 -7.39 -21.81 -6.47
C ASP A 321 -8.14 -20.74 -5.65
N LEU A 322 -8.84 -21.16 -4.59
CA LEU A 322 -9.54 -20.29 -3.66
C LEU A 322 -8.80 -20.21 -2.33
N TYR A 323 -8.69 -19.00 -1.83
CA TYR A 323 -8.13 -18.71 -0.53
C TYR A 323 -9.03 -17.74 0.25
N ALA A 324 -8.96 -17.82 1.57
CA ALA A 324 -9.46 -16.78 2.46
C ALA A 324 -8.29 -15.95 3.00
N LYS A 325 -8.46 -14.63 3.05
CA LYS A 325 -7.60 -13.71 3.79
C LYS A 325 -8.44 -13.01 4.84
N LEU A 326 -8.08 -13.18 6.12
CA LEU A 326 -8.81 -12.62 7.25
C LEU A 326 -8.18 -11.29 7.65
N TYR A 327 -8.88 -10.19 7.43
CA TYR A 327 -8.44 -8.84 7.79
C TYR A 327 -8.71 -8.49 9.25
N MET A 328 -9.50 -9.30 9.93
CA MET A 328 -9.70 -9.22 11.38
C MET A 328 -8.44 -9.60 12.17
N ILE A 329 -7.53 -10.38 11.58
CA ILE A 329 -6.22 -10.70 12.15
C ILE A 329 -5.27 -9.56 11.81
N ARG A 330 -5.03 -8.68 12.80
CA ARG A 330 -4.16 -7.53 12.60
C ARG A 330 -2.69 -7.94 12.56
N ASP A 331 -2.02 -7.64 11.47
CA ASP A 331 -0.57 -7.74 11.32
C ASP A 331 0.06 -6.38 11.63
N SER A 332 0.70 -6.26 12.79
CA SER A 332 1.37 -5.03 13.23
C SER A 332 2.90 -5.04 13.04
N ARG A 333 3.47 -6.11 12.47
CA ARG A 333 4.92 -6.27 12.32
C ARG A 333 5.62 -5.10 11.66
N PHE A 334 4.95 -4.45 10.74
CA PHE A 334 5.51 -3.39 9.89
C PHE A 334 4.83 -2.03 10.11
N ASP A 335 4.08 -1.84 11.18
CA ASP A 335 3.40 -0.59 11.56
C ASP A 335 4.42 0.55 11.81
N TYR A 336 5.67 0.21 12.10
CA TYR A 336 6.75 1.18 12.21
C TYR A 336 6.99 1.98 10.92
N ARG A 337 6.53 1.46 9.78
CA ARG A 337 6.68 2.11 8.48
C ARG A 337 5.66 3.24 8.28
N VAL A 338 5.71 4.23 9.16
CA VAL A 338 4.80 5.39 9.15
C VAL A 338 5.06 6.34 7.98
N ARG A 339 6.29 6.30 7.42
CA ARG A 339 6.66 7.03 6.19
C ARG A 339 7.39 6.12 5.21
N SER A 340 6.88 6.03 3.98
CA SER A 340 7.51 5.29 2.89
C SER A 340 7.97 6.21 1.77
N LEU A 341 9.05 5.83 1.08
CA LEU A 341 9.56 6.47 -0.13
C LEU A 341 9.29 5.55 -1.34
N PRO A 342 9.18 6.09 -2.56
CA PRO A 342 8.88 5.28 -3.75
C PRO A 342 9.84 4.12 -4.02
N ALA A 343 11.11 4.26 -3.60
CA ALA A 343 12.16 3.24 -3.79
C ALA A 343 12.44 2.40 -2.54
N SER A 344 11.66 2.56 -1.45
CA SER A 344 11.86 1.79 -0.23
C SER A 344 11.60 0.31 -0.46
N ILE A 345 12.53 -0.53 -0.02
CA ILE A 345 12.35 -1.98 0.03
C ILE A 345 11.19 -2.35 0.96
N HIS A 346 10.43 -3.40 0.61
CA HIS A 346 9.39 -3.92 1.50
C HIS A 346 10.04 -4.59 2.74
N PRO A 347 9.55 -4.38 3.97
CA PRO A 347 10.15 -4.95 5.18
C PRO A 347 10.35 -6.47 5.12
N ALA A 348 9.34 -7.22 4.69
CA ALA A 348 9.48 -8.67 4.55
C ALA A 348 10.57 -9.08 3.53
N THR A 349 10.81 -8.25 2.50
CA THR A 349 11.91 -8.46 1.56
C THR A 349 13.26 -8.17 2.24
N ALA A 350 13.34 -7.08 3.00
CA ALA A 350 14.54 -6.74 3.76
C ALA A 350 14.90 -7.85 4.77
N ALA A 351 13.92 -8.33 5.53
CA ALA A 351 14.10 -9.44 6.47
C ALA A 351 14.60 -10.72 5.77
N ALA A 352 13.97 -11.10 4.65
CA ALA A 352 14.37 -12.29 3.90
C ALA A 352 15.74 -12.15 3.23
N VAL A 353 16.11 -10.95 2.77
CA VAL A 353 17.45 -10.64 2.24
C VAL A 353 18.52 -10.76 3.34
N LEU A 354 18.26 -10.24 4.52
CA LEU A 354 19.18 -10.36 5.67
C LEU A 354 19.33 -11.84 6.10
N ARG A 355 18.24 -12.59 6.11
CA ARG A 355 18.27 -14.01 6.44
C ARG A 355 19.01 -14.88 5.41
N LEU A 356 19.15 -14.42 4.18
CA LEU A 356 20.01 -15.12 3.21
C LEU A 356 21.48 -15.15 3.63
N ALA A 357 21.89 -14.18 4.45
CA ALA A 357 23.23 -14.07 5.01
C ALA A 357 23.29 -14.43 6.51
N TYR A 358 22.27 -15.10 7.05
CA TYR A 358 22.10 -15.26 8.50
C TYR A 358 23.32 -15.84 9.22
N ASP A 359 23.93 -16.88 8.63
CA ASP A 359 25.11 -17.55 9.19
C ASP A 359 26.38 -16.67 9.20
N GLU A 360 26.37 -15.59 8.44
CA GLU A 360 27.47 -14.63 8.33
C GLU A 360 27.30 -13.41 9.27
N LEU A 361 26.07 -13.18 9.77
CA LEU A 361 25.76 -12.03 10.61
C LEU A 361 26.22 -12.25 12.05
N LYS A 362 26.71 -11.19 12.70
CA LYS A 362 27.23 -11.25 14.06
C LYS A 362 26.29 -10.60 15.08
N VAL A 363 26.14 -11.23 16.23
CA VAL A 363 25.52 -10.59 17.41
C VAL A 363 26.45 -9.49 17.91
N GLY A 364 25.91 -8.32 18.21
CA GLY A 364 26.70 -7.16 18.63
C GLY A 364 27.43 -6.45 17.49
N ALA A 365 27.08 -6.73 16.23
CA ALA A 365 27.69 -6.11 15.06
C ALA A 365 27.58 -4.58 15.04
N ARG A 366 28.58 -3.93 14.46
CA ARG A 366 28.49 -2.55 13.95
C ARG A 366 28.03 -2.62 12.50
N VAL A 367 26.91 -1.96 12.16
CA VAL A 367 26.24 -2.09 10.86
C VAL A 367 26.10 -0.72 10.20
N LEU A 368 26.43 -0.65 8.92
CA LEU A 368 26.29 0.54 8.08
C LEU A 368 25.30 0.29 6.93
N ASP A 369 24.36 1.22 6.72
CA ASP A 369 23.62 1.34 5.47
C ASP A 369 23.96 2.66 4.79
N PRO A 370 24.80 2.66 3.73
CA PRO A 370 25.26 3.88 3.06
C PRO A 370 24.23 4.52 2.11
N PHE A 371 23.08 3.88 1.90
CA PHE A 371 21.93 4.39 1.15
C PHE A 371 20.63 4.11 1.91
N CYS A 372 20.57 4.51 3.18
CA CYS A 372 19.55 4.02 4.12
C CYS A 372 18.11 4.41 3.76
N GLY A 373 17.90 5.44 2.94
CA GLY A 373 16.56 5.86 2.51
C GLY A 373 15.62 6.07 3.69
N SER A 374 14.58 5.24 3.79
CA SER A 374 13.60 5.27 4.90
C SER A 374 14.00 4.40 6.11
N GLY A 375 15.22 3.87 6.16
CA GLY A 375 15.77 3.11 7.28
C GLY A 375 15.35 1.64 7.36
N THR A 376 14.62 1.12 6.39
CA THR A 376 13.99 -0.22 6.46
C THR A 376 15.02 -1.35 6.67
N MET A 377 16.16 -1.34 5.96
CA MET A 377 17.19 -2.39 6.10
C MET A 377 17.77 -2.43 7.51
N LEU A 378 18.09 -1.27 8.07
CA LEU A 378 18.64 -1.16 9.43
C LEU A 378 17.63 -1.56 10.50
N ILE A 379 16.36 -1.15 10.35
CA ILE A 379 15.29 -1.53 11.27
C ILE A 379 15.08 -3.04 11.26
N GLU A 380 15.01 -3.67 10.09
CA GLU A 380 14.89 -5.13 10.01
C GLU A 380 16.12 -5.84 10.55
N ARG A 381 17.34 -5.28 10.34
CA ARG A 381 18.57 -5.84 10.91
C ARG A 381 18.58 -5.77 12.46
N SER A 382 18.10 -4.66 13.05
CA SER A 382 18.01 -4.52 14.50
C SER A 382 17.06 -5.53 15.14
N LYS A 383 16.00 -5.95 14.40
CA LYS A 383 15.02 -6.94 14.86
C LYS A 383 15.48 -8.39 14.68
N LEU A 384 16.49 -8.62 13.84
CA LEU A 384 17.03 -9.96 13.59
C LEU A 384 17.95 -10.43 14.72
N SER A 385 18.85 -9.57 15.18
CA SER A 385 19.70 -9.84 16.36
C SER A 385 20.29 -8.52 16.90
N PRO A 386 20.68 -8.46 18.19
CA PRO A 386 21.28 -7.27 18.80
C PRO A 386 22.48 -6.74 18.02
N CYS A 387 22.55 -5.43 17.84
CA CYS A 387 23.68 -4.71 17.23
C CYS A 387 24.28 -3.72 18.24
N SER A 388 25.59 -3.51 18.19
CA SER A 388 26.27 -2.53 19.04
C SER A 388 26.18 -1.10 18.48
N LYS A 389 26.08 -0.96 17.16
CA LYS A 389 25.88 0.32 16.49
C LYS A 389 25.20 0.10 15.13
N LEU A 390 24.20 0.91 14.84
CA LEU A 390 23.53 0.97 13.53
C LEU A 390 23.67 2.39 12.99
N THR A 391 24.25 2.55 11.79
CA THR A 391 24.46 3.84 11.16
C THR A 391 23.82 3.86 9.77
N GLY A 392 22.92 4.82 9.54
CA GLY A 392 22.30 5.07 8.26
C GLY A 392 22.82 6.36 7.63
N VAL A 393 23.30 6.28 6.40
CA VAL A 393 23.77 7.44 5.61
C VAL A 393 22.84 7.63 4.41
N ASP A 394 22.42 8.84 4.16
CA ASP A 394 21.71 9.22 2.93
C ASP A 394 22.03 10.67 2.58
N ILE A 395 22.13 10.97 1.30
CA ILE A 395 22.40 12.33 0.82
C ILE A 395 21.17 13.23 0.90
N THR A 396 19.97 12.65 0.99
CA THR A 396 18.69 13.34 0.87
C THR A 396 18.07 13.62 2.23
N PRO A 397 18.00 14.90 2.70
CA PRO A 397 17.39 15.23 4.00
C PRO A 397 15.97 14.68 4.17
N LYS A 398 15.16 14.71 3.10
CA LYS A 398 13.78 14.18 3.11
C LYS A 398 13.74 12.67 3.36
N ALA A 399 14.74 11.92 2.91
CA ALA A 399 14.84 10.49 3.17
C ALA A 399 15.15 10.25 4.66
N LEU A 400 16.05 11.02 5.23
CA LEU A 400 16.40 10.94 6.65
C LEU A 400 15.25 11.37 7.58
N GLU A 401 14.40 12.32 7.16
CA GLU A 401 13.17 12.64 7.89
C GLU A 401 12.20 11.43 7.92
N ALA A 402 12.08 10.71 6.81
CA ALA A 402 11.26 9.50 6.76
C ALA A 402 11.89 8.39 7.62
N ALA A 403 13.21 8.19 7.51
CA ALA A 403 13.95 7.24 8.34
C ALA A 403 13.77 7.52 9.83
N LYS A 404 13.95 8.78 10.26
CA LYS A 404 13.78 9.19 11.66
C LYS A 404 12.38 8.87 12.19
N ALA A 405 11.33 9.15 11.42
CA ALA A 405 9.96 8.83 11.81
C ALA A 405 9.74 7.31 11.97
N ASN A 406 10.28 6.51 11.06
CA ASN A 406 10.19 5.05 11.10
C ASN A 406 11.01 4.45 12.25
N ILE A 407 12.21 4.97 12.51
CA ILE A 407 13.11 4.54 13.60
C ILE A 407 12.43 4.77 14.96
N ILE A 408 11.83 5.96 15.17
CA ILE A 408 11.08 6.26 16.38
C ILE A 408 9.90 5.29 16.54
N ALA A 409 9.13 5.04 15.47
CA ALA A 409 7.99 4.13 15.51
C ALA A 409 8.41 2.65 15.67
N ALA A 410 9.64 2.30 15.29
CA ALA A 410 10.21 0.95 15.47
C ALA A 410 10.83 0.74 16.85
N ASP A 411 10.97 1.80 17.66
CA ASP A 411 11.73 1.81 18.92
C ASP A 411 13.17 1.28 18.71
N ALA A 412 13.84 1.78 17.67
CA ALA A 412 15.18 1.36 17.29
C ALA A 412 16.23 2.46 17.56
N ASP A 413 17.44 2.07 17.93
CA ASP A 413 18.56 2.98 18.11
C ASP A 413 19.44 2.98 16.86
N ILE A 414 19.26 3.95 15.98
CA ILE A 414 19.94 4.09 14.70
C ILE A 414 20.40 5.53 14.51
N GLU A 415 21.71 5.71 14.36
CA GLU A 415 22.32 6.99 14.03
C GLU A 415 22.08 7.33 12.55
N LEU A 416 21.65 8.56 12.26
CA LEU A 416 21.45 9.05 10.90
C LEU A 416 22.43 10.16 10.54
N VAL A 417 23.08 10.02 9.38
CA VAL A 417 24.07 10.96 8.86
C VAL A 417 23.65 11.48 7.49
N CYS A 418 23.45 12.80 7.36
CA CYS A 418 23.15 13.44 6.07
C CYS A 418 24.44 13.71 5.31
N LYS A 419 24.84 12.79 4.43
CA LYS A 419 26.11 12.89 3.69
C LYS A 419 26.08 12.03 2.42
N ASP A 420 26.87 12.43 1.44
CA ASP A 420 27.24 11.57 0.32
C ASP A 420 28.04 10.37 0.85
N CYS A 421 27.61 9.15 0.57
CA CYS A 421 28.23 7.94 1.10
C CYS A 421 29.72 7.84 0.70
N ILE A 422 30.10 8.27 -0.51
CA ILE A 422 31.50 8.25 -0.96
C ILE A 422 32.39 9.20 -0.13
N LYS A 423 31.78 10.25 0.45
CA LYS A 423 32.47 11.21 1.33
C LYS A 423 32.33 10.86 2.81
N PHE A 424 31.54 9.85 3.13
CA PHE A 424 31.40 9.38 4.50
C PHE A 424 32.70 8.70 4.95
N ARG A 425 33.18 9.05 6.15
CA ARG A 425 34.33 8.44 6.79
C ARG A 425 33.87 7.83 8.10
N ALA A 426 34.05 6.53 8.20
CA ALA A 426 33.76 5.77 9.41
C ALA A 426 34.76 6.13 10.52
N GLU A 427 34.28 6.32 11.74
CA GLU A 427 35.13 6.50 12.92
C GLU A 427 35.90 5.21 13.29
N ALA A 428 35.26 4.08 13.04
CA ALA A 428 35.81 2.75 13.20
C ALA A 428 35.15 1.80 12.20
N PRO A 429 35.84 0.74 11.74
CA PRO A 429 35.29 -0.20 10.77
C PRO A 429 34.04 -0.89 11.26
N TYR A 430 33.16 -1.28 10.31
CA TYR A 430 31.92 -1.99 10.52
C TYR A 430 32.12 -3.50 10.32
N ASP A 431 31.30 -4.31 11.01
CA ASP A 431 31.23 -5.74 10.78
C ASP A 431 30.36 -6.03 9.54
N GLU A 432 29.38 -5.16 9.28
CA GLU A 432 28.40 -5.37 8.21
C GLU A 432 28.10 -4.07 7.47
N VAL A 433 28.02 -4.15 6.13
CA VAL A 433 27.44 -3.15 5.24
C VAL A 433 26.22 -3.74 4.58
N ILE A 434 25.04 -3.20 4.85
CA ILE A 434 23.78 -3.71 4.31
C ILE A 434 23.07 -2.58 3.55
N THR A 435 22.61 -2.80 2.33
CA THR A 435 21.95 -1.71 1.61
C THR A 435 21.05 -2.15 0.46
N ASN A 436 19.99 -1.39 0.26
CA ASN A 436 19.20 -1.35 -0.96
C ASN A 436 19.76 -0.25 -1.86
N MET A 437 20.62 -0.63 -2.80
CA MET A 437 21.34 0.30 -3.67
C MET A 437 20.39 1.08 -4.60
N PRO A 438 20.70 2.32 -4.97
CA PRO A 438 19.87 3.11 -5.87
C PRO A 438 19.74 2.44 -7.24
N PHE A 439 18.49 2.42 -7.79
CA PHE A 439 18.17 1.84 -9.08
C PHE A 439 18.20 2.92 -10.17
N GLY A 440 18.88 2.68 -11.29
CA GLY A 440 19.09 3.64 -12.37
C GLY A 440 17.82 4.24 -13.00
N ASN A 441 16.72 3.52 -12.95
CA ASN A 441 15.48 3.93 -13.62
C ASN A 441 14.68 5.01 -12.89
N ARG A 442 15.03 5.37 -11.64
CA ARG A 442 14.28 6.34 -10.82
C ARG A 442 15.13 7.43 -10.18
N VAL A 443 16.45 7.28 -10.09
CA VAL A 443 17.33 8.16 -9.31
C VAL A 443 18.56 8.66 -10.11
N GLY A 444 18.73 8.28 -11.37
CA GLY A 444 19.85 8.76 -12.20
C GLY A 444 19.92 8.09 -13.57
N SER A 445 20.81 8.58 -14.42
CA SER A 445 21.10 7.93 -15.70
C SER A 445 22.02 6.74 -15.50
N HIS A 446 22.01 5.78 -16.42
CA HIS A 446 22.89 4.59 -16.40
C HIS A 446 24.39 4.94 -16.27
N ILE A 447 24.83 6.04 -16.89
CA ILE A 447 26.22 6.53 -16.79
C ILE A 447 26.57 6.95 -15.36
N ASN A 448 25.67 7.68 -14.68
CA ASN A 448 25.88 8.10 -13.30
C ASN A 448 25.92 6.90 -12.34
N ASN A 449 25.12 5.87 -12.61
CA ASN A 449 25.13 4.65 -11.82
C ASN A 449 26.46 3.86 -11.98
N THR A 450 27.02 3.79 -13.18
CA THR A 450 28.29 3.09 -13.41
C THR A 450 29.39 3.65 -12.52
N ARG A 451 29.51 4.97 -12.46
CA ARG A 451 30.48 5.63 -11.58
C ARG A 451 30.17 5.42 -10.11
N LEU A 452 28.91 5.64 -9.70
CA LEU A 452 28.50 5.47 -8.31
C LEU A 452 28.77 4.05 -7.80
N TYR A 453 28.50 3.01 -8.60
CA TYR A 453 28.72 1.62 -8.22
C TYR A 453 30.21 1.29 -8.10
N SER A 454 31.06 1.83 -9.00
CA SER A 454 32.51 1.70 -8.88
C SER A 454 33.01 2.37 -7.61
N ASP A 455 32.71 3.67 -7.45
CA ASP A 455 33.14 4.45 -6.28
C ASP A 455 32.63 3.82 -4.96
N PHE A 456 31.43 3.23 -4.96
CA PHE A 456 30.85 2.55 -3.81
C PHE A 456 31.60 1.26 -3.45
N VAL A 457 31.89 0.41 -4.44
CA VAL A 457 32.61 -0.86 -4.19
C VAL A 457 34.02 -0.57 -3.70
N ASP A 458 34.72 0.47 -4.21
CA ASP A 458 35.99 0.98 -3.73
C ASP A 458 35.97 1.44 -2.26
N MET A 459 34.79 1.73 -1.72
CA MET A 459 34.61 2.11 -0.31
C MET A 459 34.41 0.93 0.63
N LEU A 460 33.97 -0.25 0.14
CA LEU A 460 33.73 -1.42 1.00
C LEU A 460 34.94 -1.81 1.86
N PRO A 461 36.15 -1.92 1.30
CA PRO A 461 37.38 -2.21 2.08
C PRO A 461 37.68 -1.15 3.15
N LYS A 462 37.26 0.09 2.95
CA LYS A 462 37.49 1.21 3.90
C LYS A 462 36.45 1.25 5.02
N TRP A 463 35.32 0.61 4.84
CA TRP A 463 34.24 0.56 5.83
C TRP A 463 34.23 -0.75 6.60
N LEU A 464 34.61 -1.87 5.97
CA LEU A 464 34.54 -3.19 6.58
C LEU A 464 35.83 -3.54 7.37
N LYS A 465 35.63 -4.29 8.43
CA LYS A 465 36.69 -5.04 9.09
C LYS A 465 37.11 -6.21 8.22
N ASP A 466 38.29 -6.72 8.42
CA ASP A 466 38.68 -8.03 7.87
C ASP A 466 37.70 -9.12 8.28
N GLY A 467 37.24 -9.93 7.32
CA GLY A 467 36.14 -10.88 7.50
C GLY A 467 34.74 -10.24 7.60
N GLY A 468 34.59 -8.93 7.36
CA GLY A 468 33.31 -8.21 7.37
C GLY A 468 32.46 -8.53 6.14
N ILE A 469 31.13 -8.38 6.27
CA ILE A 469 30.16 -8.81 5.26
C ILE A 469 29.45 -7.61 4.63
N ALA A 470 29.28 -7.64 3.29
CA ALA A 470 28.41 -6.71 2.57
C ALA A 470 27.20 -7.46 1.98
N ILE A 471 25.98 -6.98 2.27
CA ILE A 471 24.71 -7.48 1.73
C ILE A 471 24.11 -6.40 0.84
N LEU A 472 24.16 -6.62 -0.47
CA LEU A 472 23.82 -5.64 -1.48
C LEU A 472 22.59 -6.10 -2.27
N TYR A 473 21.51 -5.32 -2.23
CA TYR A 473 20.29 -5.54 -2.99
C TYR A 473 20.21 -4.50 -4.12
N THR A 474 20.09 -4.94 -5.39
CA THR A 474 20.21 -4.04 -6.54
C THR A 474 19.46 -4.52 -7.77
N MET A 475 19.02 -3.57 -8.63
CA MET A 475 18.56 -3.84 -9.98
C MET A 475 19.69 -3.93 -11.02
N GLU A 476 20.83 -3.32 -10.74
CA GLU A 476 22.00 -3.27 -11.62
C GLU A 476 22.89 -4.52 -11.47
N TYR A 477 22.27 -5.69 -11.58
CA TYR A 477 22.93 -6.99 -11.33
C TYR A 477 24.22 -7.18 -12.13
N THR A 478 24.18 -6.90 -13.44
CA THR A 478 25.34 -7.10 -14.32
C THR A 478 26.46 -6.11 -14.03
N LEU A 479 26.09 -4.86 -13.75
CA LEU A 479 27.05 -3.81 -13.39
C LEU A 479 27.77 -4.16 -12.10
N LEU A 480 27.01 -4.45 -11.02
CA LEU A 480 27.60 -4.78 -9.73
C LEU A 480 28.50 -6.02 -9.82
N LYS A 481 28.07 -7.07 -10.52
CA LYS A 481 28.88 -8.28 -10.74
C LYS A 481 30.22 -7.97 -11.41
N ARG A 482 30.23 -7.08 -12.42
CA ARG A 482 31.48 -6.69 -13.09
C ARG A 482 32.39 -5.87 -12.18
N THR A 483 31.83 -4.94 -11.41
CA THR A 483 32.60 -4.09 -10.49
C THR A 483 33.24 -4.93 -9.39
N ILE A 484 32.48 -5.83 -8.76
CA ILE A 484 33.02 -6.74 -7.73
C ILE A 484 34.18 -7.58 -8.27
N ALA A 485 34.08 -8.05 -9.51
CA ALA A 485 35.12 -8.91 -10.11
C ALA A 485 36.49 -8.20 -10.31
N MET A 486 36.57 -6.88 -10.09
CA MET A 486 37.81 -6.11 -10.16
C MET A 486 38.48 -5.96 -8.78
N HIS A 487 37.86 -6.53 -7.72
CA HIS A 487 38.31 -6.43 -6.34
C HIS A 487 38.63 -7.84 -5.80
N GLU A 488 39.90 -8.21 -5.75
CA GLU A 488 40.36 -9.53 -5.29
C GLU A 488 40.08 -9.74 -3.80
N GLU A 489 40.02 -8.65 -3.03
CA GLU A 489 39.72 -8.63 -1.60
C GLU A 489 38.24 -8.87 -1.28
N LEU A 490 37.34 -8.87 -2.28
CA LEU A 490 35.92 -9.09 -2.11
C LEU A 490 35.48 -10.48 -2.61
N GLU A 491 35.37 -11.42 -1.69
CA GLU A 491 34.90 -12.78 -1.97
C GLU A 491 33.37 -12.81 -2.12
N LEU A 492 32.84 -13.37 -3.21
CA LEU A 492 31.41 -13.61 -3.37
C LEU A 492 30.97 -14.86 -2.60
N VAL A 493 30.40 -14.67 -1.41
CA VAL A 493 29.91 -15.75 -0.54
C VAL A 493 28.62 -16.38 -1.11
N ALA A 494 27.65 -15.55 -1.48
CA ALA A 494 26.39 -16.00 -2.03
C ALA A 494 25.77 -14.96 -2.96
N ARG A 495 24.90 -15.43 -3.84
CA ARG A 495 24.05 -14.56 -4.67
C ARG A 495 22.68 -15.18 -4.88
N ALA A 496 21.67 -14.33 -4.96
CA ALA A 496 20.29 -14.71 -5.26
C ALA A 496 19.60 -13.66 -6.11
N LYS A 497 18.38 -13.95 -6.51
CA LYS A 497 17.46 -12.99 -7.14
C LYS A 497 16.13 -13.10 -6.42
N THR A 498 15.34 -12.03 -6.50
CA THR A 498 13.95 -12.04 -6.06
C THR A 498 13.10 -11.26 -7.04
N GLU A 499 11.79 -11.19 -6.85
CA GLU A 499 10.90 -10.34 -7.64
C GLU A 499 10.25 -9.29 -6.72
N ALA A 500 10.27 -8.04 -7.15
CA ALA A 500 9.64 -6.93 -6.45
C ALA A 500 8.96 -5.99 -7.45
N GLY A 501 7.61 -5.95 -7.43
CA GLY A 501 6.83 -5.04 -8.29
C GLY A 501 7.07 -5.21 -9.79
N GLY A 502 7.26 -6.46 -10.25
CA GLY A 502 7.54 -6.80 -11.66
C GLY A 502 9.00 -6.62 -12.07
N LEU A 503 9.88 -6.25 -11.14
CA LEU A 503 11.33 -6.14 -11.34
C LEU A 503 12.02 -7.36 -10.72
N ILE A 504 13.24 -7.69 -11.19
CA ILE A 504 14.02 -8.84 -10.70
C ILE A 504 15.35 -8.35 -10.13
N PRO A 505 15.36 -7.80 -8.91
CA PRO A 505 16.58 -7.39 -8.25
C PRO A 505 17.48 -8.58 -7.89
N GLY A 506 18.80 -8.31 -7.91
CA GLY A 506 19.82 -9.23 -7.44
C GLY A 506 20.20 -8.96 -5.99
N ILE A 507 20.64 -10.00 -5.32
CA ILE A 507 21.18 -9.99 -3.97
C ILE A 507 22.61 -10.54 -4.06
N PHE A 508 23.57 -9.81 -3.48
CA PHE A 508 24.95 -10.22 -3.39
C PHE A 508 25.38 -10.20 -1.93
N ILE A 509 26.02 -11.27 -1.49
CA ILE A 509 26.65 -11.37 -0.17
C ILE A 509 28.15 -11.51 -0.42
N LEU A 510 28.90 -10.54 0.08
CA LEU A 510 30.33 -10.44 -0.12
C LEU A 510 31.03 -10.50 1.24
N ARG A 511 32.19 -11.13 1.30
CA ARG A 511 33.11 -11.04 2.43
C ARG A 511 34.33 -10.22 2.02
N TYR A 512 34.71 -9.27 2.85
CA TYR A 512 35.97 -8.55 2.70
C TYR A 512 37.09 -9.34 3.39
N ASN A 513 38.11 -9.66 2.64
CA ASN A 513 39.36 -10.30 3.14
C ASN A 513 40.52 -9.33 2.88
N ALA A 514 41.08 -8.78 3.92
CA ALA A 514 42.19 -7.83 3.77
C ALA A 514 43.37 -8.52 3.07
N LEU A 515 43.88 -7.90 2.02
CA LEU A 515 45.05 -8.39 1.35
C LEU A 515 46.28 -8.21 2.29
N PRO A 516 47.24 -9.15 2.32
CA PRO A 516 48.45 -8.98 3.10
C PRO A 516 49.16 -7.71 2.66
N GLU A 517 49.64 -6.92 3.63
CA GLU A 517 50.48 -5.77 3.33
C GLU A 517 51.69 -6.28 2.52
N GLN A 518 51.90 -5.72 1.34
CA GLN A 518 53.13 -5.96 0.61
C GLN A 518 54.24 -5.31 1.45
N THR A 519 55.03 -6.14 2.15
CA THR A 519 56.29 -5.68 2.73
C THR A 519 57.14 -5.20 1.56
N GLU A 520 57.43 -3.90 1.50
CA GLU A 520 58.48 -3.40 0.62
C GLU A 520 59.76 -4.21 0.97
N ASP A 521 60.16 -5.09 0.05
CA ASP A 521 61.41 -5.82 0.15
C ASP A 521 62.55 -4.78 0.38
N GLU A 522 63.22 -4.93 1.49
CA GLU A 522 64.47 -4.19 1.77
C GLU A 522 65.37 -4.27 0.52
N ALA A 523 65.67 -3.12 -0.07
CA ALA A 523 66.62 -3.04 -1.14
C ALA A 523 67.94 -3.69 -0.66
N PRO A 524 68.54 -4.57 -1.45
CA PRO A 524 69.80 -5.17 -1.03
C PRO A 524 70.82 -4.04 -0.77
N GLU A 525 71.35 -3.98 0.47
CA GLU A 525 72.50 -3.16 0.78
C GLU A 525 73.64 -3.56 -0.19
N ASP A 526 74.05 -2.65 -1.05
CA ASP A 526 75.22 -2.79 -1.87
C ASP A 526 76.45 -3.02 -0.96
N ALA A 527 76.91 -4.26 -0.98
CA ALA A 527 78.19 -4.57 -0.38
C ALA A 527 79.32 -4.08 -1.31
N GLU A 528 80.17 -3.21 -0.77
CA GLU A 528 81.48 -2.78 -1.36
C GLU A 528 82.38 -3.95 -1.69
#